data_b3d07c4874d6a2b755ee76b618d0370d
#
_entry.id   b3d07c4874d6a2b755ee76b618d0370d
#
_cell.length_a   1.000
_cell.length_b   1.000
_cell.length_c   1.000
_cell.angle_alpha   90.00
_cell.angle_beta   90.00
_cell.angle_gamma   90.00
#
_symmetry.space_group_name_H-M   'P 1'
#
loop_
_entity.id
_entity.type
_entity.pdbx_description
1 polymer ?
#
loop_
_entity_poly.entity_id
_entity_poly.type
_entity_poly.pdbx_seq_one_letter_code
_entity_poly.pdbx_strand_id
1 'polypeptide(L)'
;MICTEENLKKCKDWGVSFIILGGNPGSGTSIKDVVRWTKKAREICGEDMLIFAGKWEDGVVEKVLGDPLADYDAKEIIDQLIENGADIIDFPAPGSRHGITVERIRELIEYTHRKGALAMSFLNSNVEAADRDTIREVTLLMKQTGCDVHAIGDGGFGGGTWPEKIYQ
;
A
#
# COMPACT_ATOMS: atom_id res chain seq x y z
N MET A 1 13.96 -0.87 5.23
CA MET A 1 14.53 0.35 5.89
C MET A 1 13.53 0.81 6.94
N ILE A 2 13.98 1.12 8.14
CA ILE A 2 13.11 1.69 9.18
C ILE A 2 12.89 3.18 8.86
N CYS A 3 11.65 3.64 8.96
CA CYS A 3 11.33 5.06 8.77
C CYS A 3 11.84 5.87 9.97
N THR A 4 12.81 6.75 9.71
CA THR A 4 13.38 7.72 10.66
C THR A 4 13.57 9.05 9.95
N GLU A 5 13.62 10.14 10.69
CA GLU A 5 13.89 11.47 10.11
C GLU A 5 15.23 11.50 9.34
N GLU A 6 16.26 10.83 9.85
CA GLU A 6 17.55 10.72 9.17
C GLU A 6 17.44 10.00 7.82
N ASN A 7 16.70 8.88 7.77
CA ASN A 7 16.51 8.13 6.53
C ASN A 7 15.65 8.89 5.52
N LEU A 8 14.64 9.63 5.96
CA LEU A 8 13.85 10.51 5.09
C LEU A 8 14.71 11.63 4.48
N LYS A 9 15.57 12.27 5.27
CA LYS A 9 16.54 13.27 4.78
C LYS A 9 17.48 12.66 3.73
N LYS A 10 18.01 11.45 3.98
CA LYS A 10 18.84 10.73 3.00
C LYS A 10 18.09 10.45 1.69
N CYS A 11 16.83 10.02 1.76
CA CYS A 11 16.02 9.82 0.55
C CYS A 11 15.89 11.10 -0.26
N LYS A 12 15.65 12.23 0.41
CA LYS A 12 15.59 13.54 -0.23
C LYS A 12 16.93 13.93 -0.87
N ASP A 13 18.04 13.79 -0.14
CA ASP A 13 19.38 14.12 -0.62
C ASP A 13 19.80 13.24 -1.82
N TRP A 14 19.32 12.01 -1.90
CA TRP A 14 19.54 11.11 -3.03
C TRP A 14 18.64 11.38 -4.24
N GLY A 15 17.71 12.32 -4.14
CA GLY A 15 16.79 12.64 -5.24
C GLY A 15 15.76 11.53 -5.49
N VAL A 16 15.34 10.81 -4.45
CA VAL A 16 14.29 9.78 -4.55
C VAL A 16 12.98 10.45 -4.95
N SER A 17 12.33 9.94 -5.98
CA SER A 17 11.09 10.50 -6.52
C SER A 17 9.85 10.14 -5.71
N PHE A 18 9.88 9.01 -5.01
CA PHE A 18 8.77 8.57 -4.16
C PHE A 18 9.23 7.68 -3.01
N ILE A 19 8.41 7.60 -1.97
CA ILE A 19 8.57 6.66 -0.86
C ILE A 19 7.26 5.92 -0.61
N ILE A 20 7.37 4.70 -0.10
CA ILE A 20 6.21 3.88 0.30
C ILE A 20 6.27 3.67 1.81
N LEU A 21 5.24 4.11 2.52
CA LEU A 21 5.08 3.97 3.95
C LEU A 21 4.02 2.92 4.28
N GLY A 22 4.46 1.80 4.76
CA GLY A 22 3.59 0.69 5.12
C GLY A 22 4.17 -0.18 6.23
N GLY A 23 3.37 -1.12 6.70
CA GLY A 23 3.79 -2.09 7.69
C GLY A 23 3.97 -3.46 7.08
N ASN A 24 5.08 -4.12 7.38
CA ASN A 24 5.32 -5.50 6.99
C ASN A 24 4.98 -6.47 8.12
N PRO A 25 4.65 -7.73 7.80
CA PRO A 25 4.46 -8.77 8.81
C PRO A 25 5.64 -8.84 9.77
N GLY A 26 5.37 -8.87 11.07
CA GLY A 26 6.39 -8.96 12.10
C GLY A 26 7.17 -7.66 12.40
N SER A 27 6.93 -6.56 11.68
CA SER A 27 7.58 -5.27 11.96
C SER A 27 6.96 -4.51 13.13
N GLY A 28 5.76 -4.89 13.56
CA GLY A 28 5.01 -4.20 14.61
C GLY A 28 4.51 -2.81 14.23
N THR A 29 4.60 -2.43 12.95
CA THR A 29 4.13 -1.12 12.49
C THR A 29 2.61 -1.09 12.46
N SER A 30 2.02 -0.17 13.21
CA SER A 30 0.58 0.07 13.22
C SER A 30 0.15 1.05 12.13
N ILE A 31 -1.14 1.03 11.80
CA ILE A 31 -1.70 2.03 10.88
C ILE A 31 -1.56 3.46 11.44
N LYS A 32 -1.62 3.62 12.77
CA LYS A 32 -1.36 4.91 13.44
C LYS A 32 0.08 5.38 13.24
N ASP A 33 1.04 4.45 13.22
CA ASP A 33 2.42 4.79 12.89
C ASP A 33 2.56 5.24 11.44
N VAL A 34 1.88 4.56 10.50
CA VAL A 34 1.87 4.98 9.09
C VAL A 34 1.31 6.39 8.97
N VAL A 35 0.16 6.70 9.58
CA VAL A 35 -0.44 8.04 9.57
C VAL A 35 0.54 9.09 10.13
N ARG A 36 1.14 8.81 11.29
CA ARG A 36 2.12 9.72 11.91
C ARG A 36 3.34 9.97 11.03
N TRP A 37 3.89 8.91 10.44
CA TRP A 37 5.08 9.01 9.61
C TRP A 37 4.80 9.60 8.23
N THR A 38 3.58 9.50 7.72
CA THR A 38 3.14 10.23 6.51
C THR A 38 3.29 11.74 6.70
N LYS A 39 2.77 12.26 7.82
CA LYS A 39 2.94 13.68 8.16
C LYS A 39 4.41 14.08 8.25
N LYS A 40 5.21 13.30 8.97
CA LYS A 40 6.65 13.55 9.13
C LYS A 40 7.39 13.51 7.80
N ALA A 41 7.03 12.56 6.94
CA ALA A 41 7.62 12.45 5.61
C ALA A 41 7.30 13.69 4.77
N ARG A 42 6.06 14.17 4.75
CA ARG A 42 5.68 15.38 4.02
C ARG A 42 6.42 16.61 4.57
N GLU A 43 6.52 16.78 5.88
CA GLU A 43 7.27 17.86 6.51
C GLU A 43 8.76 17.90 6.11
N ILE A 44 9.39 16.71 5.97
CA ILE A 44 10.83 16.58 5.66
C ILE A 44 11.09 16.61 4.16
N CYS A 45 10.32 15.87 3.39
CA CYS A 45 10.57 15.66 1.96
C CYS A 45 10.02 16.80 1.10
N GLY A 46 8.97 17.51 1.58
CA GLY A 46 8.31 18.57 0.81
C GLY A 46 7.38 18.01 -0.27
N GLU A 47 6.99 18.86 -1.22
CA GLU A 47 6.01 18.54 -2.26
C GLU A 47 6.62 17.83 -3.49
N ASP A 48 7.95 17.83 -3.61
CA ASP A 48 8.64 17.23 -4.78
C ASP A 48 8.74 15.70 -4.71
N MET A 49 8.38 15.09 -3.57
CA MET A 49 8.43 13.64 -3.37
C MET A 49 7.02 13.08 -3.21
N LEU A 50 6.67 12.10 -4.03
CA LEU A 50 5.40 11.39 -3.87
C LEU A 50 5.43 10.48 -2.64
N ILE A 51 4.37 10.48 -1.87
CA ILE A 51 4.19 9.65 -0.68
C ILE A 51 3.04 8.66 -0.91
N PHE A 52 3.41 7.40 -0.95
CA PHE A 52 2.49 6.27 -0.92
C PHE A 52 2.31 5.85 0.54
N ALA A 53 1.10 5.63 0.98
CA ALA A 53 0.86 5.26 2.38
C ALA A 53 -0.37 4.34 2.54
N GLY A 54 -0.21 3.30 3.34
CA GLY A 54 -1.30 2.36 3.63
C GLY A 54 -0.85 1.15 4.41
N LYS A 55 -1.72 0.15 4.47
CA LYS A 55 -1.43 -1.12 5.12
C LYS A 55 -2.04 -2.26 4.33
N TRP A 56 -1.20 -2.95 3.57
CA TRP A 56 -1.61 -4.05 2.67
C TRP A 56 -1.24 -5.44 3.19
N GLU A 57 -0.40 -5.53 4.22
CA GLU A 57 0.01 -6.78 4.85
C GLU A 57 -0.46 -6.85 6.29
N ASP A 58 -0.98 -8.02 6.71
CA ASP A 58 -1.28 -8.27 8.11
C ASP A 58 0.00 -8.26 8.95
N GLY A 59 -0.02 -7.44 9.99
CA GLY A 59 0.96 -7.53 11.07
C GLY A 59 0.53 -8.56 12.11
N VAL A 60 1.34 -8.74 13.14
CA VAL A 60 1.06 -9.69 14.22
C VAL A 60 -0.21 -9.31 15.00
N VAL A 61 -0.61 -8.03 14.98
CA VAL A 61 -1.65 -7.48 15.87
C VAL A 61 -2.75 -6.72 15.12
N GLU A 62 -2.55 -6.35 13.87
CA GLU A 62 -3.43 -5.40 13.20
C GLU A 62 -3.77 -5.83 11.76
N LYS A 63 -5.04 -5.67 11.40
CA LYS A 63 -5.57 -6.00 10.08
C LYS A 63 -5.14 -5.00 9.01
N VAL A 64 -5.22 -5.41 7.74
CA VAL A 64 -4.94 -4.56 6.58
C VAL A 64 -6.00 -3.47 6.38
N LEU A 65 -5.65 -2.42 5.66
CA LEU A 65 -6.58 -1.35 5.32
C LEU A 65 -7.70 -1.92 4.41
N GLY A 66 -8.93 -1.83 4.88
CA GLY A 66 -10.10 -2.35 4.20
C GLY A 66 -10.63 -3.68 4.73
N ASP A 67 -9.89 -4.38 5.62
CA ASP A 67 -10.43 -5.57 6.28
C ASP A 67 -11.68 -5.19 7.10
N PRO A 68 -12.82 -5.87 6.90
CA PRO A 68 -14.05 -5.57 7.63
C PRO A 68 -13.97 -5.87 9.14
N LEU A 69 -12.94 -6.60 9.57
CA LEU A 69 -12.67 -6.92 10.98
C LEU A 69 -11.54 -6.08 11.59
N ALA A 70 -11.12 -5.00 10.91
CA ALA A 70 -10.14 -4.08 11.47
C ALA A 70 -10.73 -3.29 12.64
N ASP A 71 -9.89 -2.98 13.64
CA ASP A 71 -10.27 -2.21 14.82
C ASP A 71 -10.33 -0.68 14.55
N TYR A 72 -10.34 -0.29 13.27
CA TYR A 72 -10.37 1.11 12.84
C TYR A 72 -11.28 1.28 11.62
N ASP A 73 -11.81 2.47 11.43
CA ASP A 73 -12.57 2.82 10.22
C ASP A 73 -11.62 3.12 9.06
N ALA A 74 -11.79 2.40 7.95
CA ALA A 74 -10.91 2.53 6.79
C ALA A 74 -11.00 3.93 6.14
N LYS A 75 -12.20 4.55 6.13
CA LYS A 75 -12.37 5.88 5.52
C LYS A 75 -11.76 6.98 6.38
N GLU A 76 -11.87 6.86 7.71
CA GLU A 76 -11.17 7.78 8.63
C GLU A 76 -9.65 7.70 8.46
N ILE A 77 -9.11 6.51 8.27
CA ILE A 77 -7.67 6.34 8.02
C ILE A 77 -7.28 6.95 6.66
N ILE A 78 -8.06 6.73 5.62
CA ILE A 78 -7.82 7.34 4.30
C ILE A 78 -7.81 8.88 4.43
N ASP A 79 -8.78 9.46 5.13
CA ASP A 79 -8.82 10.91 5.36
C ASP A 79 -7.57 11.40 6.09
N GLN A 80 -7.18 10.73 7.17
CA GLN A 80 -5.98 11.08 7.93
C GLN A 80 -4.69 10.97 7.09
N LEU A 81 -4.56 9.95 6.25
CA LEU A 81 -3.40 9.79 5.37
C LEU A 81 -3.31 10.93 4.35
N ILE A 82 -4.43 11.26 3.69
CA ILE A 82 -4.49 12.34 2.70
C ILE A 82 -4.23 13.70 3.36
N GLU A 83 -4.86 13.99 4.48
CA GLU A 83 -4.66 15.24 5.25
C GLU A 83 -3.21 15.40 5.74
N ASN A 84 -2.53 14.28 5.99
CA ASN A 84 -1.12 14.26 6.36
C ASN A 84 -0.16 14.23 5.15
N GLY A 85 -0.67 14.33 3.93
CA GLY A 85 0.11 14.53 2.73
C GLY A 85 0.45 13.25 1.95
N ALA A 86 -0.31 12.17 2.09
CA ALA A 86 -0.23 11.05 1.16
C ALA A 86 -0.81 11.44 -0.20
N ASP A 87 -0.09 11.14 -1.27
CA ASP A 87 -0.55 11.32 -2.65
C ASP A 87 -1.27 10.08 -3.17
N ILE A 88 -0.83 8.92 -2.71
CA ILE A 88 -1.36 7.62 -3.13
C ILE A 88 -1.67 6.78 -1.88
N ILE A 89 -2.86 6.20 -1.85
CA ILE A 89 -3.28 5.29 -0.78
C ILE A 89 -3.07 3.84 -1.21
N ASP A 90 -2.44 3.05 -0.33
CA ASP A 90 -2.04 1.68 -0.60
C ASP A 90 -3.03 0.67 0.00
N PHE A 91 -3.55 -0.19 -0.84
CA PHE A 91 -4.51 -1.24 -0.49
C PHE A 91 -3.97 -2.64 -0.76
N PRO A 92 -4.42 -3.67 -0.02
CA PRO A 92 -4.17 -5.06 -0.40
C PRO A 92 -4.91 -5.42 -1.68
N ALA A 93 -4.35 -6.31 -2.48
CA ALA A 93 -5.03 -6.84 -3.66
C ALA A 93 -6.25 -7.69 -3.26
N PRO A 94 -7.38 -7.57 -3.97
CA PRO A 94 -8.50 -8.49 -3.79
C PRO A 94 -8.07 -9.95 -3.94
N GLY A 95 -8.58 -10.81 -3.06
CA GLY A 95 -8.22 -12.23 -3.02
C GLY A 95 -6.90 -12.56 -2.32
N SER A 96 -6.07 -11.56 -1.98
CA SER A 96 -4.82 -11.79 -1.25
C SER A 96 -5.04 -12.03 0.26
N ARG A 97 -6.17 -11.60 0.79
CA ARG A 97 -6.53 -11.67 2.21
C ARG A 97 -7.99 -11.99 2.41
N HIS A 98 -8.34 -12.54 3.58
CA HIS A 98 -9.73 -12.77 3.96
C HIS A 98 -10.50 -11.44 4.03
N GLY A 99 -11.70 -11.42 3.48
CA GLY A 99 -12.56 -10.24 3.51
C GLY A 99 -12.15 -9.10 2.56
N ILE A 100 -11.04 -9.24 1.85
CA ILE A 100 -10.59 -8.29 0.83
C ILE A 100 -11.17 -8.71 -0.52
N THR A 101 -12.35 -8.18 -0.80
CA THR A 101 -13.07 -8.43 -2.07
C THR A 101 -12.90 -7.27 -3.05
N VAL A 102 -13.21 -7.51 -4.32
CA VAL A 102 -13.20 -6.46 -5.36
C VAL A 102 -14.12 -5.31 -4.96
N GLU A 103 -15.34 -5.61 -4.51
CA GLU A 103 -16.34 -4.63 -4.13
C GLU A 103 -15.86 -3.75 -2.97
N ARG A 104 -15.26 -4.39 -1.96
CA ARG A 104 -14.75 -3.67 -0.78
C ARG A 104 -13.63 -2.72 -1.14
N ILE A 105 -12.63 -3.18 -1.88
CA ILE A 105 -11.50 -2.34 -2.28
C ILE A 105 -11.95 -1.27 -3.27
N ARG A 106 -12.83 -1.59 -4.21
CA ARG A 106 -13.40 -0.60 -5.12
C ARG A 106 -14.12 0.53 -4.38
N GLU A 107 -14.94 0.22 -3.38
CA GLU A 107 -15.60 1.25 -2.54
C GLU A 107 -14.59 2.22 -1.94
N LEU A 108 -13.49 1.70 -1.39
CA LEU A 108 -12.45 2.52 -0.75
C LEU A 108 -11.63 3.31 -1.76
N ILE A 109 -11.35 2.74 -2.93
CA ILE A 109 -10.66 3.45 -4.02
C ILE A 109 -11.53 4.59 -4.56
N GLU A 110 -12.81 4.36 -4.81
CA GLU A 110 -13.74 5.41 -5.21
C GLU A 110 -13.84 6.53 -4.16
N TYR A 111 -13.77 6.16 -2.87
CA TYR A 111 -13.70 7.13 -1.79
C TYR A 111 -12.40 7.95 -1.84
N THR A 112 -11.25 7.30 -2.01
CA THR A 112 -9.93 7.92 -2.16
C THR A 112 -9.91 8.90 -3.33
N HIS A 113 -10.42 8.50 -4.50
CA HIS A 113 -10.49 9.37 -5.68
C HIS A 113 -11.35 10.63 -5.43
N ARG A 114 -12.49 10.47 -4.73
CA ARG A 114 -13.32 11.64 -4.35
C ARG A 114 -12.61 12.62 -3.43
N LYS A 115 -11.61 12.17 -2.68
CA LYS A 115 -10.75 13.02 -1.83
C LYS A 115 -9.55 13.61 -2.58
N GLY A 116 -9.35 13.24 -3.85
CA GLY A 116 -8.31 13.79 -4.72
C GLY A 116 -6.96 13.06 -4.68
N ALA A 117 -6.87 11.90 -4.03
CA ALA A 117 -5.67 11.07 -4.04
C ALA A 117 -5.81 9.90 -5.02
N LEU A 118 -4.69 9.34 -5.44
CA LEU A 118 -4.60 8.12 -6.23
C LEU A 118 -4.62 6.88 -5.33
N ALA A 119 -4.79 5.72 -5.95
CA ALA A 119 -4.83 4.43 -5.26
C ALA A 119 -3.87 3.42 -5.89
N MET A 120 -3.12 2.72 -5.04
CA MET A 120 -2.30 1.58 -5.44
C MET A 120 -2.83 0.30 -4.79
N SER A 121 -2.82 -0.79 -5.54
CA SER A 121 -3.14 -2.12 -5.02
C SER A 121 -1.90 -3.00 -5.04
N PHE A 122 -1.63 -3.67 -3.91
CA PHE A 122 -0.48 -4.56 -3.71
C PHE A 122 -0.85 -6.03 -3.88
N LEU A 123 -0.29 -6.67 -4.89
CA LEU A 123 -0.23 -8.12 -5.01
C LEU A 123 0.97 -8.61 -4.20
N ASN A 124 0.72 -9.01 -2.96
CA ASN A 124 1.74 -9.39 -1.99
C ASN A 124 1.25 -10.58 -1.13
N SER A 125 2.03 -10.98 -0.14
CA SER A 125 1.66 -12.01 0.84
C SER A 125 1.67 -13.43 0.32
N ASN A 126 2.76 -13.79 -0.33
CA ASN A 126 3.01 -15.09 -0.98
C ASN A 126 2.21 -15.33 -2.27
N VAL A 127 1.23 -14.52 -2.60
CA VAL A 127 0.51 -14.62 -3.88
C VAL A 127 1.44 -14.28 -5.04
N GLU A 128 2.35 -13.34 -4.87
CA GLU A 128 3.38 -12.96 -5.85
C GLU A 128 4.34 -14.11 -6.19
N ALA A 129 4.50 -15.08 -5.29
CA ALA A 129 5.28 -16.30 -5.52
C ALA A 129 4.50 -17.41 -6.21
N ALA A 130 3.17 -17.25 -6.38
CA ALA A 130 2.30 -18.23 -7.00
C ALA A 130 2.60 -18.43 -8.49
N ASP A 131 1.92 -19.41 -9.09
CA ASP A 131 1.98 -19.66 -10.52
C ASP A 131 1.42 -18.48 -11.34
N ARG A 132 1.64 -18.51 -12.64
CA ARG A 132 1.25 -17.44 -13.57
C ARG A 132 -0.25 -17.20 -13.62
N ASP A 133 -1.04 -18.25 -13.54
CA ASP A 133 -2.50 -18.16 -13.67
C ASP A 133 -3.09 -17.47 -12.43
N THR A 134 -2.60 -17.80 -11.24
CA THR A 134 -2.96 -17.13 -9.98
C THR A 134 -2.59 -15.65 -10.01
N ILE A 135 -1.38 -15.31 -10.45
CA ILE A 135 -0.95 -13.90 -10.58
C ILE A 135 -1.86 -13.14 -11.54
N ARG A 136 -2.14 -13.74 -12.69
CA ARG A 136 -3.04 -13.16 -13.69
C ARG A 136 -4.44 -12.90 -13.14
N GLU A 137 -5.00 -13.88 -12.44
CA GLU A 137 -6.33 -13.74 -11.83
C GLU A 137 -6.37 -12.59 -10.83
N VAL A 138 -5.44 -12.56 -9.89
CA VAL A 138 -5.39 -11.50 -8.88
C VAL A 138 -5.16 -10.12 -9.52
N THR A 139 -4.32 -10.02 -10.54
CA THR A 139 -4.09 -8.75 -11.26
C THR A 139 -5.35 -8.27 -11.98
N LEU A 140 -6.15 -9.17 -12.56
CA LEU A 140 -7.44 -8.82 -13.15
C LEU A 140 -8.45 -8.34 -12.09
N LEU A 141 -8.44 -8.93 -10.88
CA LEU A 141 -9.25 -8.47 -9.76
C LEU A 141 -8.79 -7.07 -9.31
N MET A 142 -7.48 -6.81 -9.22
CA MET A 142 -6.94 -5.47 -8.94
C MET A 142 -7.43 -4.45 -9.96
N LYS A 143 -7.36 -4.76 -11.24
CA LYS A 143 -7.86 -3.88 -12.30
C LYS A 143 -9.35 -3.56 -12.13
N GLN A 144 -10.17 -4.51 -11.70
CA GLN A 144 -11.61 -4.31 -11.48
C GLN A 144 -11.92 -3.33 -10.33
N THR A 145 -10.99 -3.12 -9.41
CA THR A 145 -11.16 -2.15 -8.32
C THR A 145 -11.05 -0.70 -8.77
N GLY A 146 -10.45 -0.45 -9.93
CA GLY A 146 -10.19 0.89 -10.45
C GLY A 146 -8.93 1.55 -9.89
N CYS A 147 -8.00 0.77 -9.29
CA CYS A 147 -6.74 1.35 -8.81
C CYS A 147 -5.87 1.87 -9.97
N ASP A 148 -5.10 2.91 -9.68
CA ASP A 148 -4.27 3.62 -10.66
C ASP A 148 -2.91 2.96 -10.84
N VAL A 149 -2.39 2.36 -9.77
CA VAL A 149 -1.07 1.70 -9.75
C VAL A 149 -1.23 0.27 -9.25
N HIS A 150 -0.63 -0.67 -9.99
CA HIS A 150 -0.54 -2.07 -9.59
C HIS A 150 0.88 -2.38 -9.12
N ALA A 151 1.04 -2.71 -7.85
CA ALA A 151 2.29 -3.20 -7.31
C ALA A 151 2.28 -4.73 -7.30
N ILE A 152 3.28 -5.32 -7.91
CA ILE A 152 3.56 -6.75 -7.79
C ILE A 152 4.70 -6.89 -6.80
N GLY A 153 4.49 -7.67 -5.74
CA GLY A 153 5.45 -7.83 -4.66
C GLY A 153 6.79 -8.40 -5.09
N ASP A 154 7.69 -8.48 -4.14
CA ASP A 154 9.10 -8.85 -4.36
C ASP A 154 9.33 -10.35 -4.58
N GLY A 155 8.29 -11.17 -4.64
CA GLY A 155 8.40 -12.61 -4.88
C GLY A 155 8.97 -13.40 -3.68
N GLY A 156 8.96 -12.82 -2.48
CA GLY A 156 9.42 -13.47 -1.26
C GLY A 156 10.90 -13.28 -0.96
N PHE A 157 11.57 -14.31 -0.48
CA PHE A 157 12.91 -14.25 0.12
C PHE A 157 14.08 -13.88 -0.81
N GLY A 158 13.89 -13.45 -2.01
CA GLY A 158 15.08 -13.38 -2.84
C GLY A 158 15.07 -12.49 -4.05
N GLY A 159 14.13 -11.63 -4.21
CA GLY A 159 14.17 -10.72 -5.34
C GLY A 159 12.82 -10.40 -5.94
N GLY A 160 12.83 -9.58 -6.96
CA GLY A 160 11.64 -9.12 -7.62
C GLY A 160 10.83 -10.23 -8.30
N THR A 161 9.59 -9.93 -8.57
CA THR A 161 8.71 -10.79 -9.36
C THR A 161 9.34 -11.16 -10.69
N TRP A 162 9.26 -12.42 -11.07
CA TRP A 162 9.84 -12.92 -12.31
C TRP A 162 9.23 -12.20 -13.54
N PRO A 163 10.06 -11.79 -14.51
CA PRO A 163 9.59 -11.02 -15.68
C PRO A 163 8.41 -11.65 -16.41
N GLU A 164 8.37 -12.97 -16.53
CA GLU A 164 7.28 -13.71 -17.17
C GLU A 164 5.93 -13.59 -16.44
N LYS A 165 5.91 -13.12 -15.19
CA LYS A 165 4.69 -12.83 -14.45
C LYS A 165 4.19 -11.41 -14.70
N ILE A 166 5.00 -10.55 -15.29
CA ILE A 166 4.67 -9.17 -15.63
C ILE A 166 4.10 -9.10 -17.05
N TYR A 167 4.56 -9.97 -17.95
CA TYR A 167 4.18 -9.98 -19.38
C TYR A 167 2.93 -10.82 -19.70
N GLN A 168 1.97 -10.94 -18.81
CA GLN A 168 0.77 -11.75 -19.04
C GLN A 168 -0.42 -10.98 -19.58
#